data_8a4f6bf1fe5a09268f08d0bf8f99d6a2
#
_entry.id   8a4f6bf1fe5a09268f08d0bf8f99d6a2
#
_cell.length_a   1.000
_cell.length_b   1.000
_cell.length_c   1.000
_cell.angle_alpha   90.00
_cell.angle_beta   90.00
_cell.angle_gamma   90.00
#
_symmetry.space_group_name_H-M   'P 1'
#
loop_
_entity.id
_entity.type
_entity.pdbx_description
1 polymer ?
#
loop_
_entity_poly.entity_id
_entity_poly.type
_entity_poly.pdbx_seq_one_letter_code
_entity_poly.pdbx_strand_id
1 'polypeptide(L)'
;MLKKLLSLLSISLLALVLAVPAFAAAKPIDVYINGSKVTFTAGSPFLQNNSVLVPFRVVFEKLGLQVLWDAKTQTVTGKSADLVISLKVGSNRATVNGTVKKLTLAPLSQSGTTYIPLRFIAEATGGTAVWNPANRSVQIDTAVSKTADEAAITALINLSNQYYNEEKAISFYSLMDSESSYTESVADLNTTFEQYDLKNTIDNLEILSLKANEATVYTIEHSVRTGGYYMPDQQIEYLYTLVRKNGVWKISDFESQNSTVLLTRDQALTTVDVPQADSTAIKNNINKYYQYLNEENTEGVISTMTSYGEEYNASVKADLNEFFTSYNITYTPGISNIYYYGAGEAAIYIESKDKEASEAETYEQGNIFILSKADNGSWTIDDTYNVSYELSK
;
A
#
# COMPACT_ATOMS: atom_id res chain seq x y z
N MET A 1 -31.02 57.56 43.59
CA MET A 1 -30.75 56.21 43.15
C MET A 1 -31.54 55.79 41.91
N LEU A 2 -32.78 56.23 41.76
CA LEU A 2 -33.68 55.82 40.65
C LEU A 2 -33.18 56.26 39.24
N LYS A 3 -32.54 57.42 39.11
CA LYS A 3 -32.01 57.95 37.83
C LYS A 3 -30.76 57.20 37.35
N LYS A 4 -29.98 56.57 38.22
CA LYS A 4 -28.82 55.75 37.83
C LYS A 4 -29.23 54.34 37.41
N LEU A 5 -30.33 53.80 37.91
CA LEU A 5 -30.86 52.51 37.48
C LEU A 5 -31.50 52.61 36.08
N LEU A 6 -32.16 53.72 35.76
CA LEU A 6 -32.74 53.91 34.40
C LEU A 6 -31.68 54.09 33.32
N SER A 7 -30.51 54.65 33.63
CA SER A 7 -29.41 54.78 32.66
C SER A 7 -28.69 53.46 32.38
N LEU A 8 -28.62 52.56 33.38
CA LEU A 8 -28.04 51.20 33.18
C LEU A 8 -29.00 50.28 32.42
N LEU A 9 -30.32 50.45 32.56
CA LEU A 9 -31.30 49.66 31.81
C LEU A 9 -31.35 50.05 30.33
N SER A 10 -31.16 51.32 30.02
CA SER A 10 -31.12 51.79 28.61
C SER A 10 -29.85 51.40 27.87
N ILE A 11 -28.72 51.26 28.58
CA ILE A 11 -27.46 50.79 27.95
C ILE A 11 -27.50 49.25 27.70
N SER A 12 -28.13 48.48 28.57
CA SER A 12 -28.29 47.04 28.36
C SER A 12 -29.32 46.70 27.26
N LEU A 13 -30.33 47.54 27.05
CA LEU A 13 -31.29 47.35 25.95
C LEU A 13 -30.71 47.76 24.58
N LEU A 14 -29.79 48.71 24.54
CA LEU A 14 -29.11 49.13 23.31
C LEU A 14 -28.03 48.09 22.85
N ALA A 15 -27.43 47.35 23.82
CA ALA A 15 -26.48 46.27 23.51
C ALA A 15 -27.18 45.02 22.94
N LEU A 16 -28.49 44.83 23.24
CA LEU A 16 -29.26 43.68 22.76
C LEU A 16 -29.70 43.82 21.27
N VAL A 17 -29.74 45.04 20.76
CA VAL A 17 -30.16 45.31 19.37
C VAL A 17 -29.00 45.18 18.35
N LEU A 18 -27.74 45.08 18.83
CA LEU A 18 -26.57 44.96 17.95
C LEU A 18 -26.06 43.52 17.80
N ALA A 19 -26.70 42.53 18.43
CA ALA A 19 -26.46 41.13 18.15
C ALA A 19 -27.18 40.73 16.85
N VAL A 20 -26.78 41.28 15.73
CA VAL A 20 -27.11 40.73 14.43
C VAL A 20 -26.41 39.38 14.38
N PRO A 21 -27.11 38.23 14.26
CA PRO A 21 -26.44 36.97 14.05
C PRO A 21 -25.58 37.14 12.78
N ALA A 22 -24.27 37.12 12.96
CA ALA A 22 -23.38 36.98 11.82
C ALA A 22 -23.74 35.66 11.14
N PHE A 23 -24.54 35.72 10.09
CA PHE A 23 -24.70 34.58 9.19
C PHE A 23 -23.30 34.27 8.69
N ALA A 24 -22.66 33.28 9.28
CA ALA A 24 -21.41 32.79 8.76
C ALA A 24 -21.66 32.40 7.29
N ALA A 25 -21.08 33.16 6.38
CA ALA A 25 -21.19 32.88 4.96
C ALA A 25 -20.83 31.40 4.74
N ALA A 26 -21.71 30.65 4.11
CA ALA A 26 -21.48 29.23 3.90
C ALA A 26 -20.12 29.06 3.21
N LYS A 27 -19.26 28.20 3.80
CA LYS A 27 -17.93 27.90 3.26
C LYS A 27 -18.05 27.62 1.75
N PRO A 28 -17.23 28.21 0.88
CA PRO A 28 -17.29 27.97 -0.55
C PRO A 28 -17.13 26.48 -0.88
N ILE A 29 -17.66 26.06 -2.01
CA ILE A 29 -17.49 24.68 -2.48
C ILE A 29 -16.20 24.64 -3.30
N ASP A 30 -15.26 23.81 -2.89
CA ASP A 30 -14.05 23.53 -3.64
C ASP A 30 -14.33 22.40 -4.66
N VAL A 31 -13.85 22.57 -5.89
CA VAL A 31 -13.96 21.57 -6.96
C VAL A 31 -12.57 21.15 -7.39
N TYR A 32 -12.37 19.85 -7.48
CA TYR A 32 -11.14 19.25 -7.98
C TYR A 32 -11.47 18.38 -9.20
N ILE A 33 -10.64 18.47 -10.23
CA ILE A 33 -10.73 17.64 -11.43
C ILE A 33 -9.37 16.94 -11.58
N ASN A 34 -9.37 15.60 -11.54
CA ASN A 34 -8.16 14.79 -11.63
C ASN A 34 -7.09 15.24 -10.62
N GLY A 35 -7.49 15.44 -9.37
CA GLY A 35 -6.63 15.91 -8.27
C GLY A 35 -6.27 17.40 -8.30
N SER A 36 -6.55 18.12 -9.38
CA SER A 36 -6.21 19.56 -9.51
C SER A 36 -7.37 20.45 -9.09
N LYS A 37 -7.12 21.41 -8.17
CA LYS A 37 -8.12 22.41 -7.76
C LYS A 37 -8.54 23.30 -8.92
N VAL A 38 -9.85 23.49 -9.08
CA VAL A 38 -10.43 24.40 -10.09
C VAL A 38 -10.61 25.78 -9.49
N THR A 39 -10.05 26.81 -10.14
CA THR A 39 -10.26 28.23 -9.78
C THR A 39 -11.32 28.82 -10.69
N PHE A 40 -12.41 29.30 -10.09
CA PHE A 40 -13.51 29.94 -10.82
C PHE A 40 -13.34 31.47 -10.84
N THR A 41 -13.23 32.04 -12.03
CA THR A 41 -13.05 33.49 -12.25
C THR A 41 -14.38 34.20 -12.51
N ALA A 42 -15.44 33.49 -12.88
CA ALA A 42 -16.77 34.02 -13.15
C ALA A 42 -17.83 33.14 -12.46
N GLY A 43 -18.35 33.64 -11.36
CA GLY A 43 -19.28 32.89 -10.49
C GLY A 43 -18.59 31.87 -9.60
N SER A 44 -19.32 31.32 -8.64
CA SER A 44 -18.81 30.30 -7.69
C SER A 44 -19.71 29.07 -7.71
N PRO A 45 -19.18 27.89 -7.49
CA PRO A 45 -19.97 26.68 -7.29
C PRO A 45 -20.97 26.84 -6.15
N PHE A 46 -22.16 26.28 -6.30
CA PHE A 46 -23.17 26.28 -5.26
C PHE A 46 -24.01 24.99 -5.28
N LEU A 47 -24.66 24.72 -4.17
CA LEU A 47 -25.52 23.55 -4.01
C LEU A 47 -26.99 23.97 -4.24
N GLN A 48 -27.67 23.26 -5.14
CA GLN A 48 -29.11 23.38 -5.36
C GLN A 48 -29.73 22.00 -5.53
N ASN A 49 -30.82 21.74 -4.82
CA ASN A 49 -31.53 20.47 -4.88
C ASN A 49 -30.60 19.25 -4.80
N ASN A 50 -29.67 19.27 -3.86
CA ASN A 50 -28.66 18.21 -3.64
C ASN A 50 -27.70 17.98 -4.83
N SER A 51 -27.60 18.94 -5.75
CA SER A 51 -26.66 18.91 -6.88
C SER A 51 -25.73 20.11 -6.81
N VAL A 52 -24.44 19.88 -7.02
CA VAL A 52 -23.46 20.95 -7.15
C VAL A 52 -23.52 21.50 -8.58
N LEU A 53 -23.81 22.77 -8.68
CA LEU A 53 -23.79 23.54 -9.93
C LEU A 53 -22.50 24.34 -10.04
N VAL A 54 -21.89 24.34 -11.20
CA VAL A 54 -20.60 25.01 -11.48
C VAL A 54 -20.67 25.84 -12.75
N PRO A 55 -19.91 26.95 -12.84
CA PRO A 55 -19.69 27.67 -14.09
C PRO A 55 -19.09 26.70 -15.14
N PHE A 56 -19.81 26.53 -16.26
CA PHE A 56 -19.47 25.45 -17.21
C PHE A 56 -18.12 25.63 -17.91
N ARG A 57 -17.75 26.86 -18.26
CA ARG A 57 -16.59 27.16 -19.10
C ARG A 57 -15.31 26.60 -18.51
N VAL A 58 -15.03 26.98 -17.28
CA VAL A 58 -13.79 26.54 -16.57
C VAL A 58 -13.70 25.03 -16.42
N VAL A 59 -14.85 24.38 -16.16
CA VAL A 59 -14.89 22.90 -16.02
C VAL A 59 -14.62 22.23 -17.36
N PHE A 60 -15.23 22.68 -18.45
CA PHE A 60 -15.01 22.11 -19.77
C PHE A 60 -13.57 22.31 -20.25
N GLU A 61 -13.02 23.52 -20.05
CA GLU A 61 -11.62 23.82 -20.38
C GLU A 61 -10.64 22.95 -19.59
N LYS A 62 -10.89 22.73 -18.27
CA LYS A 62 -10.09 21.84 -17.45
C LYS A 62 -10.17 20.37 -17.87
N LEU A 63 -11.27 19.97 -18.50
CA LEU A 63 -11.46 18.65 -19.10
C LEU A 63 -10.88 18.53 -20.53
N GLY A 64 -10.20 19.56 -21.02
CA GLY A 64 -9.62 19.58 -22.37
C GLY A 64 -10.67 19.73 -23.48
N LEU A 65 -11.90 20.16 -23.16
CA LEU A 65 -12.96 20.35 -24.13
C LEU A 65 -12.92 21.77 -24.70
N GLN A 66 -13.03 21.89 -26.02
CA GLN A 66 -13.32 23.15 -26.66
C GLN A 66 -14.75 23.63 -26.31
N VAL A 67 -14.88 24.85 -25.83
CA VAL A 67 -16.14 25.38 -25.34
C VAL A 67 -16.83 26.24 -26.39
N LEU A 68 -18.09 25.90 -26.69
CA LEU A 68 -18.95 26.63 -27.58
C LEU A 68 -20.22 27.07 -26.83
N TRP A 69 -20.67 28.31 -27.07
CA TRP A 69 -21.92 28.85 -26.56
C TRP A 69 -22.77 29.35 -27.70
N ASP A 70 -23.98 28.83 -27.83
CA ASP A 70 -24.99 29.33 -28.75
C ASP A 70 -26.02 30.17 -27.98
N ALA A 71 -25.97 31.49 -28.15
CA ALA A 71 -26.86 32.43 -27.46
C ALA A 71 -28.32 32.33 -27.96
N LYS A 72 -28.55 31.92 -29.21
CA LYS A 72 -29.88 31.78 -29.79
C LYS A 72 -30.66 30.62 -29.22
N THR A 73 -29.99 29.50 -29.06
CA THR A 73 -30.58 28.27 -28.51
C THR A 73 -30.34 28.13 -27.01
N GLN A 74 -29.50 28.98 -26.42
CA GLN A 74 -29.03 28.93 -25.03
C GLN A 74 -28.38 27.56 -24.72
N THR A 75 -27.55 27.10 -25.64
CA THR A 75 -26.91 25.78 -25.55
C THR A 75 -25.40 25.94 -25.36
N VAL A 76 -24.89 25.22 -24.34
CA VAL A 76 -23.46 25.02 -24.10
C VAL A 76 -23.03 23.71 -24.76
N THR A 77 -21.93 23.74 -25.52
CA THR A 77 -21.32 22.53 -26.06
C THR A 77 -19.86 22.50 -25.68
N GLY A 78 -19.41 21.33 -25.10
CA GLY A 78 -18.02 20.98 -24.92
C GLY A 78 -17.65 19.88 -25.91
N LYS A 79 -16.52 20.04 -26.63
CA LYS A 79 -16.12 19.13 -27.70
C LYS A 79 -14.64 18.80 -27.62
N SER A 80 -14.31 17.50 -27.77
CA SER A 80 -12.96 16.98 -28.09
C SER A 80 -13.05 16.05 -29.31
N ALA A 81 -11.94 15.33 -29.61
CA ALA A 81 -11.93 14.35 -30.69
C ALA A 81 -12.99 13.23 -30.50
N ASP A 82 -13.15 12.77 -29.26
CA ASP A 82 -13.93 11.57 -28.92
C ASP A 82 -15.20 11.86 -28.11
N LEU A 83 -15.38 13.14 -27.67
CA LEU A 83 -16.48 13.50 -26.77
C LEU A 83 -17.14 14.83 -27.18
N VAL A 84 -18.46 14.78 -27.35
CA VAL A 84 -19.30 15.95 -27.55
C VAL A 84 -20.41 15.96 -26.51
N ILE A 85 -20.44 16.96 -25.64
CA ILE A 85 -21.46 17.16 -24.62
C ILE A 85 -22.23 18.43 -24.93
N SER A 86 -23.55 18.37 -25.04
CA SER A 86 -24.40 19.56 -25.23
C SER A 86 -25.47 19.63 -24.18
N LEU A 87 -25.62 20.81 -23.57
CA LEU A 87 -26.61 21.12 -22.53
C LEU A 87 -27.33 22.41 -22.86
N LYS A 88 -28.66 22.39 -22.80
CA LYS A 88 -29.50 23.58 -23.00
C LYS A 88 -29.98 24.12 -21.66
N VAL A 89 -29.85 25.40 -21.44
CA VAL A 89 -30.36 26.11 -20.24
C VAL A 89 -31.87 25.83 -20.09
N GLY A 90 -32.27 25.47 -18.89
CA GLY A 90 -33.66 25.15 -18.56
C GLY A 90 -34.14 23.79 -19.00
N SER A 91 -33.32 22.99 -19.70
CA SER A 91 -33.67 21.63 -20.13
C SER A 91 -33.08 20.58 -19.17
N ASN A 92 -33.87 19.61 -18.76
CA ASN A 92 -33.40 18.44 -18.02
C ASN A 92 -32.89 17.29 -18.93
N ARG A 93 -32.60 17.59 -20.20
CA ARG A 93 -32.02 16.70 -21.19
C ARG A 93 -30.74 17.29 -21.74
N ALA A 94 -29.72 16.45 -21.81
CA ALA A 94 -28.44 16.74 -22.44
C ALA A 94 -28.14 15.70 -23.52
N THR A 95 -27.15 15.94 -24.37
CA THR A 95 -26.65 14.91 -25.29
C THR A 95 -25.16 14.65 -25.01
N VAL A 96 -24.77 13.37 -25.09
CA VAL A 96 -23.40 12.91 -25.05
C VAL A 96 -23.17 12.06 -26.29
N ASN A 97 -22.30 12.51 -27.20
CA ASN A 97 -22.05 11.89 -28.51
C ASN A 97 -23.36 11.57 -29.27
N GLY A 98 -24.30 12.53 -29.28
CA GLY A 98 -25.60 12.39 -29.92
C GLY A 98 -26.65 11.63 -29.11
N THR A 99 -26.26 10.86 -28.08
CA THR A 99 -27.17 10.13 -27.22
C THR A 99 -27.80 11.02 -26.17
N VAL A 100 -29.12 11.03 -26.06
CA VAL A 100 -29.84 11.81 -25.04
C VAL A 100 -29.70 11.19 -23.66
N LYS A 101 -29.30 12.01 -22.69
CA LYS A 101 -29.18 11.68 -21.26
C LYS A 101 -30.10 12.59 -20.44
N LYS A 102 -30.69 12.04 -19.37
CA LYS A 102 -31.52 12.81 -18.43
C LYS A 102 -30.64 13.43 -17.34
N LEU A 103 -30.87 14.70 -17.06
CA LEU A 103 -30.21 15.42 -15.97
C LEU A 103 -31.08 15.36 -14.71
N THR A 104 -30.43 15.29 -13.54
CA THR A 104 -31.08 15.43 -12.22
C THR A 104 -31.53 16.87 -11.96
N LEU A 105 -30.81 17.84 -12.52
CA LEU A 105 -31.10 19.27 -12.45
C LEU A 105 -30.77 19.93 -13.80
N ALA A 106 -31.64 20.81 -14.30
CA ALA A 106 -31.38 21.52 -15.53
C ALA A 106 -30.28 22.56 -15.37
N PRO A 107 -29.44 22.81 -16.40
CA PRO A 107 -28.55 23.96 -16.44
C PRO A 107 -29.33 25.25 -16.27
N LEU A 108 -28.76 26.23 -15.60
CA LEU A 108 -29.37 27.54 -15.40
C LEU A 108 -28.41 28.67 -15.71
N SER A 109 -28.96 29.83 -16.01
CA SER A 109 -28.21 31.09 -16.18
C SER A 109 -28.48 32.00 -14.99
N GLN A 110 -27.41 32.47 -14.33
CA GLN A 110 -27.50 33.41 -13.22
C GLN A 110 -26.40 34.47 -13.35
N SER A 111 -26.77 35.73 -13.30
CA SER A 111 -25.84 36.87 -13.39
C SER A 111 -24.87 36.76 -14.59
N GLY A 112 -25.38 36.37 -15.76
CA GLY A 112 -24.58 36.22 -16.98
C GLY A 112 -23.69 34.98 -17.05
N THR A 113 -23.69 34.13 -16.03
CA THR A 113 -22.93 32.87 -15.97
C THR A 113 -23.88 31.68 -16.13
N THR A 114 -23.54 30.74 -17.00
CA THR A 114 -24.29 29.48 -17.14
C THR A 114 -23.67 28.42 -16.22
N TYR A 115 -24.54 27.81 -15.43
CA TYR A 115 -24.18 26.76 -14.48
C TYR A 115 -24.71 25.41 -14.93
N ILE A 116 -23.92 24.38 -14.74
CA ILE A 116 -24.23 23.00 -15.13
C ILE A 116 -24.08 22.06 -13.95
N PRO A 117 -24.86 20.93 -13.90
CA PRO A 117 -24.72 19.92 -12.87
C PRO A 117 -23.38 19.19 -13.00
N LEU A 118 -22.54 19.30 -11.97
CA LEU A 118 -21.16 18.77 -12.01
C LEU A 118 -21.10 17.25 -12.12
N ARG A 119 -22.00 16.53 -11.42
CA ARG A 119 -22.06 15.05 -11.48
C ARG A 119 -22.30 14.53 -12.89
N PHE A 120 -23.21 15.17 -13.64
CA PHE A 120 -23.47 14.78 -15.02
C PHE A 120 -22.22 14.89 -15.91
N ILE A 121 -21.39 15.91 -15.68
CA ILE A 121 -20.16 16.09 -16.46
C ILE A 121 -19.16 14.95 -16.15
N ALA A 122 -19.00 14.57 -14.88
CA ALA A 122 -18.17 13.42 -14.52
C ALA A 122 -18.66 12.15 -15.22
N GLU A 123 -19.95 11.85 -15.15
CA GLU A 123 -20.56 10.67 -15.81
C GLU A 123 -20.42 10.74 -17.34
N ALA A 124 -20.56 11.91 -17.94
CA ALA A 124 -20.42 12.10 -19.39
C ALA A 124 -18.99 11.90 -19.89
N THR A 125 -18.00 12.08 -19.03
CA THR A 125 -16.58 11.79 -19.32
C THR A 125 -16.19 10.34 -18.97
N GLY A 126 -17.16 9.48 -18.59
CA GLY A 126 -16.91 8.11 -18.16
C GLY A 126 -16.29 8.00 -16.77
N GLY A 127 -16.25 9.10 -16.03
CA GLY A 127 -15.63 9.19 -14.70
C GLY A 127 -16.65 9.18 -13.55
N THR A 128 -16.20 9.60 -12.39
CA THR A 128 -16.97 9.65 -11.14
C THR A 128 -16.94 11.04 -10.50
N ALA A 129 -17.96 11.36 -9.68
CA ALA A 129 -18.00 12.56 -8.86
C ALA A 129 -18.29 12.19 -7.41
N VAL A 130 -17.39 12.54 -6.51
CA VAL A 130 -17.50 12.27 -5.07
C VAL A 130 -17.63 13.58 -4.30
N TRP A 131 -18.70 13.70 -3.51
CA TRP A 131 -18.92 14.82 -2.61
C TRP A 131 -18.38 14.53 -1.20
N ASN A 132 -17.54 15.42 -0.68
CA ASN A 132 -17.08 15.37 0.70
C ASN A 132 -17.77 16.50 1.51
N PRO A 133 -18.72 16.16 2.41
CA PRO A 133 -19.46 17.15 3.19
C PRO A 133 -18.62 17.83 4.27
N ALA A 134 -17.57 17.17 4.78
CA ALA A 134 -16.75 17.69 5.88
C ALA A 134 -15.96 18.93 5.49
N ASN A 135 -15.41 18.95 4.28
CA ASN A 135 -14.65 20.08 3.75
C ASN A 135 -15.39 20.84 2.63
N ARG A 136 -16.63 20.43 2.28
CA ARG A 136 -17.46 20.98 1.20
C ARG A 136 -16.74 20.98 -0.16
N SER A 137 -16.18 19.85 -0.54
CA SER A 137 -15.50 19.68 -1.82
C SER A 137 -16.14 18.61 -2.70
N VAL A 138 -15.95 18.75 -4.02
CA VAL A 138 -16.26 17.72 -5.02
C VAL A 138 -14.98 17.32 -5.74
N GLN A 139 -14.70 16.03 -5.76
CA GLN A 139 -13.65 15.42 -6.58
C GLN A 139 -14.30 14.81 -7.82
N ILE A 140 -13.79 15.15 -9.01
CA ILE A 140 -14.09 14.50 -10.29
C ILE A 140 -12.85 13.79 -10.80
N ASP A 141 -13.00 12.52 -11.10
CA ASP A 141 -11.99 11.72 -11.77
C ASP A 141 -12.58 11.24 -13.11
N THR A 142 -11.94 11.59 -14.23
CA THR A 142 -12.36 11.18 -15.57
C THR A 142 -11.84 9.79 -15.90
N ALA A 143 -12.48 9.08 -16.84
CA ALA A 143 -11.98 7.78 -17.29
C ALA A 143 -10.55 7.83 -17.84
N VAL A 144 -10.22 8.91 -18.57
CA VAL A 144 -8.85 9.13 -19.10
C VAL A 144 -7.85 9.31 -17.97
N SER A 145 -8.23 10.03 -16.90
CA SER A 145 -7.37 10.17 -15.72
C SER A 145 -7.19 8.85 -15.01
N LYS A 146 -8.27 8.08 -14.83
CA LYS A 146 -8.18 6.76 -14.18
C LYS A 146 -7.18 5.86 -14.90
N THR A 147 -7.29 5.73 -16.22
CA THR A 147 -6.35 4.93 -17.03
C THR A 147 -4.90 5.46 -16.97
N ALA A 148 -4.73 6.79 -16.96
CA ALA A 148 -3.41 7.41 -16.83
C ALA A 148 -2.81 7.17 -15.42
N ASP A 149 -3.64 7.24 -14.38
CA ASP A 149 -3.22 6.97 -13.01
C ASP A 149 -2.86 5.49 -12.82
N GLU A 150 -3.65 4.56 -13.36
CA GLU A 150 -3.34 3.11 -13.36
C GLU A 150 -2.02 2.82 -14.05
N ALA A 151 -1.76 3.44 -15.20
CA ALA A 151 -0.49 3.30 -15.91
C ALA A 151 0.69 3.90 -15.11
N ALA A 152 0.50 5.07 -14.48
CA ALA A 152 1.54 5.72 -13.68
C ALA A 152 1.86 4.91 -12.41
N ILE A 153 0.85 4.33 -11.75
CA ILE A 153 0.99 3.45 -10.60
C ILE A 153 1.76 2.18 -10.99
N THR A 154 1.34 1.52 -12.06
CA THR A 154 2.02 0.34 -12.58
C THR A 154 3.48 0.63 -12.92
N ALA A 155 3.75 1.77 -13.58
CA ALA A 155 5.11 2.20 -13.88
C ALA A 155 5.95 2.47 -12.62
N LEU A 156 5.37 3.05 -11.58
CA LEU A 156 6.02 3.32 -10.30
C LEU A 156 6.46 2.02 -9.60
N ILE A 157 5.56 1.04 -9.50
CA ILE A 157 5.88 -0.27 -8.88
C ILE A 157 6.93 -1.03 -9.71
N ASN A 158 6.81 -1.05 -11.04
CA ASN A 158 7.84 -1.66 -11.89
C ASN A 158 9.20 -0.96 -11.75
N LEU A 159 9.21 0.37 -11.60
CA LEU A 159 10.44 1.14 -11.43
C LEU A 159 11.09 0.88 -10.06
N SER A 160 10.30 0.71 -8.99
CA SER A 160 10.83 0.32 -7.67
C SER A 160 11.50 -1.05 -7.73
N ASN A 161 10.86 -2.03 -8.37
CA ASN A 161 11.44 -3.35 -8.59
C ASN A 161 12.71 -3.29 -9.46
N GLN A 162 12.72 -2.44 -10.50
CA GLN A 162 13.92 -2.24 -11.31
C GLN A 162 15.08 -1.67 -10.48
N TYR A 163 14.84 -0.64 -9.67
CA TYR A 163 15.90 -0.04 -8.84
C TYR A 163 16.41 -1.00 -7.77
N TYR A 164 15.54 -1.83 -7.21
CA TYR A 164 15.94 -2.89 -6.30
C TYR A 164 16.87 -3.90 -7.00
N ASN A 165 16.48 -4.41 -8.17
CA ASN A 165 17.30 -5.34 -8.98
C ASN A 165 18.63 -4.74 -9.50
N GLU A 166 18.69 -3.42 -9.61
CA GLU A 166 19.89 -2.68 -10.01
C GLU A 166 20.72 -2.21 -8.79
N GLU A 167 20.32 -2.62 -7.57
CA GLU A 167 20.97 -2.28 -6.29
C GLU A 167 21.13 -0.77 -6.06
N LYS A 168 20.14 0.00 -6.53
CA LYS A 168 20.13 1.47 -6.49
C LYS A 168 19.32 1.99 -5.31
N ALA A 169 19.82 1.81 -4.07
CA ALA A 169 19.10 2.19 -2.85
C ALA A 169 18.60 3.64 -2.86
N ILE A 170 19.45 4.61 -3.23
CA ILE A 170 19.06 6.04 -3.30
C ILE A 170 17.92 6.25 -4.28
N SER A 171 17.97 5.62 -5.46
CA SER A 171 16.91 5.73 -6.47
C SER A 171 15.62 5.06 -6.01
N PHE A 172 15.71 3.90 -5.37
CA PHE A 172 14.58 3.21 -4.76
C PHE A 172 13.88 4.12 -3.73
N TYR A 173 14.60 4.67 -2.76
CA TYR A 173 14.04 5.59 -1.76
C TYR A 173 13.53 6.90 -2.34
N SER A 174 14.02 7.32 -3.50
CA SER A 174 13.46 8.50 -4.19
C SER A 174 12.01 8.33 -4.64
N LEU A 175 11.53 7.10 -4.75
CA LEU A 175 10.15 6.75 -5.09
C LEU A 175 9.22 6.78 -3.88
N MET A 176 9.77 6.76 -2.66
CA MET A 176 8.99 6.82 -1.43
C MET A 176 8.46 8.23 -1.18
N ASP A 177 7.35 8.31 -0.45
CA ASP A 177 6.86 9.56 0.10
C ASP A 177 7.76 9.99 1.28
N SER A 178 7.95 11.28 1.45
CA SER A 178 8.75 11.84 2.56
C SER A 178 8.14 11.60 3.95
N GLU A 179 6.86 11.22 4.01
CA GLU A 179 6.13 10.86 5.23
C GLU A 179 5.85 9.36 5.31
N SER A 180 6.62 8.55 4.57
CA SER A 180 6.50 7.09 4.56
C SER A 180 6.68 6.52 5.96
N SER A 181 5.89 5.51 6.30
CA SER A 181 6.04 4.69 7.51
C SER A 181 7.18 3.69 7.43
N TYR A 182 7.71 3.47 6.23
CA TYR A 182 8.84 2.58 6.01
C TYR A 182 10.10 3.09 6.69
N THR A 183 10.65 2.31 7.61
CA THR A 183 11.68 2.75 8.56
C THR A 183 13.10 2.36 8.19
N GLU A 184 13.27 1.42 7.25
CA GLU A 184 14.60 1.01 6.78
C GLU A 184 15.28 2.18 6.06
N SER A 185 16.58 2.31 6.24
CA SER A 185 17.35 3.41 5.67
C SER A 185 18.05 3.00 4.36
N VAL A 186 18.52 4.00 3.60
CA VAL A 186 19.39 3.76 2.43
C VAL A 186 20.66 2.96 2.82
N ALA A 187 21.17 3.16 4.03
CA ALA A 187 22.35 2.44 4.51
C ALA A 187 22.04 0.96 4.78
N ASP A 188 20.87 0.68 5.37
CA ASP A 188 20.44 -0.69 5.64
C ASP A 188 20.21 -1.45 4.33
N LEU A 189 19.52 -0.84 3.36
CA LEU A 189 19.29 -1.45 2.05
C LEU A 189 20.62 -1.67 1.27
N ASN A 190 21.60 -0.77 1.37
CA ASN A 190 22.91 -1.01 0.80
C ASN A 190 23.63 -2.19 1.47
N THR A 191 23.49 -2.34 2.79
CA THR A 191 24.02 -3.52 3.50
C THR A 191 23.37 -4.82 3.00
N THR A 192 22.07 -4.80 2.75
CA THR A 192 21.36 -5.93 2.15
C THR A 192 21.91 -6.25 0.76
N PHE A 193 22.13 -5.26 -0.09
CA PHE A 193 22.71 -5.44 -1.43
C PHE A 193 24.17 -5.91 -1.42
N GLU A 194 24.96 -5.55 -0.39
CA GLU A 194 26.32 -6.07 -0.21
C GLU A 194 26.32 -7.54 0.21
N GLN A 195 25.28 -8.01 0.84
CA GLN A 195 25.15 -9.37 1.38
C GLN A 195 24.47 -10.34 0.42
N TYR A 196 23.43 -9.89 -0.28
CA TYR A 196 22.57 -10.73 -1.09
C TYR A 196 22.43 -10.21 -2.51
N ASP A 197 22.75 -11.04 -3.49
CA ASP A 197 22.44 -10.80 -4.89
C ASP A 197 21.09 -11.45 -5.20
N LEU A 198 20.04 -10.64 -5.26
CA LEU A 198 18.68 -11.10 -5.50
C LEU A 198 18.15 -10.56 -6.83
N LYS A 199 17.32 -11.33 -7.49
CA LYS A 199 16.54 -10.90 -8.64
C LYS A 199 15.06 -11.06 -8.37
N ASN A 200 14.36 -9.93 -8.30
CA ASN A 200 12.92 -9.89 -8.10
C ASN A 200 12.19 -9.72 -9.44
N THR A 201 11.10 -10.48 -9.60
CA THR A 201 10.17 -10.33 -10.73
C THR A 201 8.76 -10.17 -10.19
N ILE A 202 7.99 -9.27 -10.78
CA ILE A 202 6.58 -9.10 -10.45
C ILE A 202 5.76 -10.00 -11.38
N ASP A 203 5.16 -11.04 -10.83
CA ASP A 203 4.35 -11.99 -11.59
C ASP A 203 2.91 -11.51 -11.74
N ASN A 204 2.40 -10.82 -10.72
CA ASN A 204 1.08 -10.22 -10.73
C ASN A 204 1.12 -8.83 -10.10
N LEU A 205 0.35 -7.91 -10.67
CA LEU A 205 0.11 -6.57 -10.12
C LEU A 205 -1.37 -6.24 -10.29
N GLU A 206 -2.07 -5.99 -9.19
CA GLU A 206 -3.48 -5.63 -9.15
C GLU A 206 -3.69 -4.34 -8.35
N ILE A 207 -4.35 -3.36 -8.95
CA ILE A 207 -4.76 -2.14 -8.26
C ILE A 207 -6.09 -2.41 -7.56
N LEU A 208 -6.05 -2.68 -6.27
CA LEU A 208 -7.23 -3.02 -5.45
C LEU A 208 -8.14 -1.81 -5.21
N SER A 209 -7.55 -0.64 -5.09
CA SER A 209 -8.27 0.61 -4.84
C SER A 209 -7.55 1.77 -5.52
N LEU A 210 -8.31 2.65 -6.17
CA LEU A 210 -7.81 3.87 -6.77
C LEU A 210 -8.76 5.02 -6.46
N LYS A 211 -8.26 5.98 -5.71
CA LYS A 211 -8.90 7.26 -5.38
C LYS A 211 -8.06 8.41 -5.97
N ALA A 212 -8.53 9.63 -5.83
CA ALA A 212 -7.85 10.82 -6.37
C ALA A 212 -6.37 10.96 -5.94
N ASN A 213 -6.07 10.66 -4.67
CA ASN A 213 -4.74 10.86 -4.08
C ASN A 213 -4.23 9.67 -3.27
N GLU A 214 -4.91 8.54 -3.34
CA GLU A 214 -4.55 7.30 -2.64
C GLU A 214 -4.79 6.10 -3.55
N ALA A 215 -3.92 5.13 -3.51
CA ALA A 215 -4.13 3.85 -4.17
C ALA A 215 -3.57 2.71 -3.30
N THR A 216 -4.15 1.53 -3.46
CA THR A 216 -3.66 0.29 -2.86
C THR A 216 -3.39 -0.68 -3.99
N VAL A 217 -2.19 -1.26 -4.00
CA VAL A 217 -1.74 -2.21 -5.01
C VAL A 217 -1.29 -3.48 -4.33
N TYR A 218 -1.75 -4.60 -4.86
CA TYR A 218 -1.30 -5.92 -4.45
C TYR A 218 -0.37 -6.47 -5.54
N THR A 219 0.75 -7.07 -5.12
CA THR A 219 1.64 -7.77 -6.03
C THR A 219 1.94 -9.18 -5.54
N ILE A 220 2.26 -10.06 -6.48
CA ILE A 220 2.92 -11.33 -6.23
C ILE A 220 4.28 -11.23 -6.91
N GLU A 221 5.33 -11.40 -6.12
CA GLU A 221 6.72 -11.21 -6.56
C GLU A 221 7.54 -12.47 -6.30
N HIS A 222 8.38 -12.84 -7.24
CA HIS A 222 9.40 -13.87 -7.07
C HIS A 222 10.74 -13.22 -6.75
N SER A 223 11.34 -13.63 -5.64
CA SER A 223 12.71 -13.29 -5.27
C SER A 223 13.59 -14.51 -5.44
N VAL A 224 14.56 -14.44 -6.35
CA VAL A 224 15.46 -15.52 -6.71
C VAL A 224 16.89 -15.10 -6.39
N ARG A 225 17.59 -15.94 -5.64
CA ARG A 225 19.01 -15.74 -5.33
C ARG A 225 19.87 -15.95 -6.58
N THR A 226 20.74 -14.99 -6.90
CA THR A 226 21.72 -15.08 -7.99
C THR A 226 23.16 -15.12 -7.49
N GLY A 227 23.41 -14.73 -6.23
CA GLY A 227 24.72 -14.73 -5.58
C GLY A 227 24.63 -14.29 -4.12
N GLY A 228 25.78 -13.91 -3.53
CA GLY A 228 25.84 -13.47 -2.13
C GLY A 228 25.55 -14.57 -1.13
N TYR A 229 25.12 -14.20 0.08
CA TYR A 229 24.71 -15.14 1.12
C TYR A 229 23.53 -16.00 0.68
N TYR A 230 23.39 -17.19 1.30
CA TYR A 230 22.33 -18.08 0.94
C TYR A 230 20.97 -17.56 1.45
N MET A 231 20.00 -17.55 0.57
CA MET A 231 18.60 -17.32 0.83
C MET A 231 17.79 -18.23 -0.10
N PRO A 232 16.77 -18.95 0.38
CA PRO A 232 15.93 -19.74 -0.51
C PRO A 232 15.12 -18.83 -1.42
N ASP A 233 14.86 -19.30 -2.64
CA ASP A 233 13.95 -18.61 -3.55
C ASP A 233 12.56 -18.52 -2.94
N GLN A 234 11.90 -17.37 -3.06
CA GLN A 234 10.61 -17.10 -2.42
C GLN A 234 9.62 -16.46 -3.38
N GLN A 235 8.35 -16.79 -3.19
CA GLN A 235 7.24 -15.98 -3.66
C GLN A 235 6.75 -15.13 -2.49
N ILE A 236 6.67 -13.81 -2.69
CA ILE A 236 6.25 -12.87 -1.66
C ILE A 236 5.05 -12.08 -2.17
N GLU A 237 4.04 -11.96 -1.33
CA GLU A 237 2.86 -11.15 -1.59
C GLU A 237 3.01 -9.82 -0.87
N TYR A 238 2.95 -8.71 -1.61
CA TYR A 238 3.04 -7.37 -1.02
C TYR A 238 1.74 -6.58 -1.18
N LEU A 239 1.45 -5.78 -0.18
CA LEU A 239 0.45 -4.73 -0.23
C LEU A 239 1.14 -3.36 -0.18
N TYR A 240 1.05 -2.62 -1.28
CA TYR A 240 1.57 -1.26 -1.39
C TYR A 240 0.48 -0.24 -1.11
N THR A 241 0.79 0.75 -0.29
CA THR A 241 -0.01 1.95 -0.12
C THR A 241 0.66 3.11 -0.85
N LEU A 242 -0.07 3.76 -1.74
CA LEU A 242 0.44 4.85 -2.57
C LEU A 242 -0.30 6.14 -2.27
N VAL A 243 0.42 7.25 -2.33
CA VAL A 243 -0.14 8.60 -2.20
C VAL A 243 0.24 9.46 -3.39
N ARG A 244 -0.64 10.39 -3.75
CA ARG A 244 -0.39 11.36 -4.82
C ARG A 244 -0.15 12.74 -4.22
N LYS A 245 1.07 13.26 -4.38
CA LYS A 245 1.45 14.62 -3.92
C LYS A 245 1.91 15.44 -5.12
N ASN A 246 1.34 16.64 -5.27
CA ASN A 246 1.65 17.54 -6.40
C ASN A 246 1.50 16.90 -7.78
N GLY A 247 0.53 15.99 -7.92
CA GLY A 247 0.26 15.28 -9.18
C GLY A 247 1.16 14.07 -9.47
N VAL A 248 2.08 13.72 -8.56
CA VAL A 248 3.02 12.59 -8.70
C VAL A 248 2.68 11.50 -7.69
N TRP A 249 2.58 10.26 -8.14
CA TRP A 249 2.41 9.09 -7.29
C TRP A 249 3.71 8.73 -6.59
N LYS A 250 3.62 8.36 -5.31
CA LYS A 250 4.72 7.95 -4.44
C LYS A 250 4.31 6.72 -3.62
N ILE A 251 5.25 5.89 -3.25
CA ILE A 251 5.02 4.78 -2.33
C ILE A 251 5.03 5.37 -0.91
N SER A 252 3.92 5.23 -0.20
CA SER A 252 3.81 5.66 1.20
C SER A 252 4.21 4.54 2.14
N ASP A 253 3.88 3.31 1.77
CA ASP A 253 4.20 2.11 2.55
C ASP A 253 4.11 0.86 1.69
N PHE A 254 4.77 -0.21 2.13
CA PHE A 254 4.56 -1.55 1.60
C PHE A 254 4.84 -2.59 2.67
N GLU A 255 4.00 -3.62 2.71
CA GLU A 255 4.07 -4.68 3.71
C GLU A 255 3.99 -6.05 3.03
N SER A 256 4.84 -6.97 3.47
CA SER A 256 4.70 -8.38 3.11
C SER A 256 3.47 -8.96 3.81
N GLN A 257 2.56 -9.53 3.03
CA GLN A 257 1.35 -10.18 3.53
C GLN A 257 1.56 -11.68 3.73
N ASN A 258 2.38 -12.27 2.87
CA ASN A 258 2.70 -13.68 2.88
C ASN A 258 4.04 -13.91 2.17
N SER A 259 4.78 -14.94 2.61
CA SER A 259 5.98 -15.41 1.94
C SER A 259 5.96 -16.94 1.88
N THR A 260 6.24 -17.49 0.71
CA THR A 260 6.29 -18.91 0.46
C THR A 260 7.66 -19.29 -0.13
N VAL A 261 8.35 -20.18 0.51
CA VAL A 261 9.63 -20.73 0.00
C VAL A 261 9.37 -21.63 -1.21
N LEU A 262 10.11 -21.40 -2.28
CA LEU A 262 9.99 -22.11 -3.55
C LEU A 262 11.04 -23.24 -3.63
N LEU A 263 11.08 -24.11 -2.65
CA LEU A 263 11.96 -25.28 -2.62
C LEU A 263 11.10 -26.54 -2.66
N THR A 264 11.22 -27.31 -3.73
CA THR A 264 10.54 -28.62 -3.79
C THR A 264 11.25 -29.64 -2.90
N ARG A 265 10.52 -30.66 -2.43
CA ARG A 265 11.10 -31.73 -1.62
C ARG A 265 12.26 -32.43 -2.32
N ASP A 266 12.16 -32.67 -3.63
CA ASP A 266 13.22 -33.29 -4.43
C ASP A 266 14.48 -32.42 -4.47
N GLN A 267 14.35 -31.12 -4.60
CA GLN A 267 15.47 -30.19 -4.51
C GLN A 267 16.10 -30.20 -3.11
N ALA A 268 15.26 -30.17 -2.07
CA ALA A 268 15.69 -30.21 -0.67
C ALA A 268 16.44 -31.51 -0.31
N LEU A 269 16.17 -32.60 -1.00
CA LEU A 269 16.83 -33.90 -0.81
C LEU A 269 18.02 -34.13 -1.75
N THR A 270 18.33 -33.16 -2.63
CA THR A 270 19.55 -33.22 -3.46
C THR A 270 20.78 -33.10 -2.57
N THR A 271 21.71 -34.04 -2.72
CA THR A 271 22.95 -34.04 -1.93
C THR A 271 24.02 -33.17 -2.56
N VAL A 272 24.76 -32.45 -1.72
CA VAL A 272 25.94 -31.66 -2.09
C VAL A 272 27.19 -32.24 -1.38
N ASP A 273 28.36 -31.96 -1.92
CA ASP A 273 29.62 -32.39 -1.28
C ASP A 273 29.94 -31.48 -0.09
N VAL A 274 29.99 -32.06 1.10
CA VAL A 274 30.24 -31.33 2.36
C VAL A 274 31.38 -32.03 3.11
N PRO A 275 32.45 -31.32 3.53
CA PRO A 275 33.48 -31.90 4.37
C PRO A 275 32.86 -32.61 5.60
N GLN A 276 33.33 -33.79 5.91
CA GLN A 276 32.77 -34.63 6.98
C GLN A 276 32.71 -33.91 8.34
N ALA A 277 33.74 -33.10 8.65
CA ALA A 277 33.77 -32.33 9.88
C ALA A 277 32.66 -31.31 9.96
N ASP A 278 32.40 -30.57 8.86
CA ASP A 278 31.34 -29.54 8.79
C ASP A 278 29.95 -30.20 8.77
N SER A 279 29.75 -31.25 7.98
CA SER A 279 28.50 -32.03 8.00
C SER A 279 28.15 -32.51 9.40
N THR A 280 29.15 -33.00 10.15
CA THR A 280 28.95 -33.47 11.54
C THR A 280 28.62 -32.29 12.47
N ALA A 281 29.34 -31.17 12.35
CA ALA A 281 29.12 -29.97 13.19
C ALA A 281 27.72 -29.36 12.94
N ILE A 282 27.30 -29.22 11.67
CA ILE A 282 25.98 -28.72 11.29
C ILE A 282 24.88 -29.60 11.89
N LYS A 283 24.95 -30.93 11.65
CA LYS A 283 23.93 -31.85 12.15
C LYS A 283 23.89 -31.91 13.68
N ASN A 284 25.05 -31.81 14.35
CA ASN A 284 25.10 -31.75 15.81
C ASN A 284 24.46 -30.46 16.35
N ASN A 285 24.63 -29.30 15.69
CA ASN A 285 23.99 -28.06 16.08
C ASN A 285 22.48 -28.20 15.97
N ILE A 286 21.96 -28.68 14.84
CA ILE A 286 20.53 -28.92 14.63
C ILE A 286 19.94 -29.88 15.65
N ASN A 287 20.66 -30.99 15.96
CA ASN A 287 20.19 -31.93 16.98
C ASN A 287 20.09 -31.29 18.37
N LYS A 288 21.04 -30.43 18.74
CA LYS A 288 20.97 -29.65 19.99
C LYS A 288 19.81 -28.66 19.99
N TYR A 289 19.58 -28.00 18.87
CA TYR A 289 18.46 -27.08 18.71
C TYR A 289 17.12 -27.76 19.02
N TYR A 290 16.84 -28.91 18.38
CA TYR A 290 15.63 -29.70 18.66
C TYR A 290 15.58 -30.27 20.07
N GLN A 291 16.72 -30.71 20.59
CA GLN A 291 16.81 -31.14 21.98
C GLN A 291 16.39 -30.03 22.94
N TYR A 292 16.95 -28.83 22.79
CA TYR A 292 16.64 -27.69 23.65
C TYR A 292 15.22 -27.17 23.47
N LEU A 293 14.64 -27.24 22.26
CA LEU A 293 13.22 -26.97 22.05
C LEU A 293 12.36 -27.95 22.88
N ASN A 294 12.65 -29.24 22.83
CA ASN A 294 11.91 -30.26 23.59
C ASN A 294 12.11 -30.16 25.11
N GLU A 295 13.20 -29.57 25.55
CA GLU A 295 13.52 -29.29 26.97
C GLU A 295 12.95 -27.92 27.42
N GLU A 296 12.30 -27.17 26.53
CA GLU A 296 11.88 -25.79 26.76
C GLU A 296 13.02 -24.90 27.29
N ASN A 297 14.24 -25.19 26.86
CA ASN A 297 15.46 -24.57 27.33
C ASN A 297 15.83 -23.37 26.45
N THR A 298 15.32 -22.19 26.78
CA THR A 298 15.52 -20.92 26.06
C THR A 298 17.00 -20.61 25.83
N GLU A 299 17.85 -20.71 26.88
CA GLU A 299 19.29 -20.40 26.75
C GLU A 299 19.99 -21.44 25.86
N GLY A 300 19.57 -22.68 25.95
CA GLY A 300 20.06 -23.75 25.07
C GLY A 300 19.74 -23.48 23.62
N VAL A 301 18.51 -23.11 23.28
CA VAL A 301 18.10 -22.75 21.92
C VAL A 301 18.95 -21.58 21.40
N ILE A 302 19.05 -20.48 22.15
CA ILE A 302 19.85 -19.30 21.76
C ILE A 302 21.33 -19.66 21.53
N SER A 303 21.88 -20.60 22.30
CA SER A 303 23.27 -21.04 22.14
C SER A 303 23.57 -21.76 20.82
N THR A 304 22.53 -22.20 20.10
CA THR A 304 22.64 -22.83 18.76
C THR A 304 22.51 -21.80 17.62
N MET A 305 22.08 -20.58 17.92
CA MET A 305 21.80 -19.51 16.95
C MET A 305 22.99 -18.53 16.86
N THR A 306 23.05 -17.82 15.75
CA THR A 306 23.97 -16.70 15.56
C THR A 306 23.53 -15.51 16.40
N SER A 307 24.46 -14.91 17.12
CA SER A 307 24.19 -13.74 17.94
C SER A 307 24.40 -12.44 17.13
N TYR A 308 23.35 -11.64 17.02
CA TYR A 308 23.40 -10.32 16.41
C TYR A 308 23.43 -9.18 17.44
N GLY A 309 23.89 -9.49 18.67
CA GLY A 309 24.05 -8.55 19.76
C GLY A 309 23.10 -8.80 20.93
N GLU A 310 23.32 -8.04 22.03
CA GLU A 310 22.57 -8.25 23.28
C GLU A 310 21.07 -7.95 23.14
N GLU A 311 20.70 -6.90 22.39
CA GLU A 311 19.31 -6.51 22.18
C GLU A 311 18.54 -7.57 21.39
N TYR A 312 19.14 -8.06 20.30
CA TYR A 312 18.56 -9.14 19.50
C TYR A 312 18.36 -10.42 20.34
N ASN A 313 19.41 -10.83 21.07
CA ASN A 313 19.32 -12.04 21.90
C ASN A 313 18.27 -11.89 23.00
N ALA A 314 18.09 -10.69 23.55
CA ALA A 314 17.05 -10.42 24.56
C ALA A 314 15.65 -10.52 23.96
N SER A 315 15.45 -10.05 22.74
CA SER A 315 14.18 -10.21 22.03
C SER A 315 13.86 -11.67 21.76
N VAL A 316 14.80 -12.41 21.14
CA VAL A 316 14.64 -13.86 20.88
C VAL A 316 14.34 -14.64 22.17
N LYS A 317 15.00 -14.27 23.28
CA LYS A 317 14.73 -14.88 24.59
C LYS A 317 13.30 -14.60 25.09
N ALA A 318 12.81 -13.39 24.91
CA ALA A 318 11.45 -13.04 25.31
C ALA A 318 10.42 -13.82 24.48
N ASP A 319 10.61 -13.90 23.16
CA ASP A 319 9.72 -14.60 22.24
C ASP A 319 9.69 -16.12 22.53
N LEU A 320 10.85 -16.75 22.77
CA LEU A 320 10.94 -18.15 23.14
C LEU A 320 10.24 -18.45 24.48
N ASN A 321 10.41 -17.58 25.49
CA ASN A 321 9.74 -17.76 26.78
C ASN A 321 8.22 -17.63 26.67
N GLU A 322 7.72 -16.68 25.85
CA GLU A 322 6.30 -16.55 25.56
C GLU A 322 5.79 -17.80 24.83
N PHE A 323 6.53 -18.25 23.82
CA PHE A 323 6.21 -19.46 23.06
C PHE A 323 6.10 -20.69 23.95
N PHE A 324 7.09 -21.00 24.79
CA PHE A 324 7.08 -22.14 25.69
C PHE A 324 6.00 -22.02 26.78
N THR A 325 5.58 -20.81 27.14
CA THR A 325 4.45 -20.62 28.06
C THR A 325 3.11 -20.89 27.37
N SER A 326 3.02 -20.62 26.08
CA SER A 326 1.77 -20.72 25.31
C SER A 326 1.56 -22.08 24.67
N TYR A 327 2.63 -22.80 24.32
CA TYR A 327 2.59 -24.06 23.60
C TYR A 327 3.49 -25.10 24.24
N ASN A 328 3.01 -26.35 24.25
CA ASN A 328 3.78 -27.51 24.69
C ASN A 328 3.91 -28.49 23.52
N ILE A 329 4.97 -28.29 22.71
CA ILE A 329 5.17 -29.02 21.47
C ILE A 329 6.34 -29.96 21.61
N THR A 330 6.14 -31.24 21.24
CA THR A 330 7.20 -32.20 21.08
C THR A 330 7.61 -32.29 19.62
N TYR A 331 8.88 -32.01 19.33
CA TYR A 331 9.48 -32.05 18.00
C TYR A 331 10.21 -33.40 17.80
N THR A 332 9.89 -34.07 16.72
CA THR A 332 10.54 -35.32 16.33
C THR A 332 11.18 -35.16 14.96
N PRO A 333 12.45 -34.71 14.88
CA PRO A 333 13.17 -34.63 13.62
C PRO A 333 13.37 -36.01 12.98
N GLY A 334 13.14 -36.09 11.69
CA GLY A 334 13.26 -37.28 10.86
C GLY A 334 14.34 -37.14 9.80
N ILE A 335 13.92 -36.97 8.53
CA ILE A 335 14.84 -36.81 7.40
C ILE A 335 15.62 -35.50 7.57
N SER A 336 16.94 -35.56 7.35
CA SER A 336 17.80 -34.36 7.33
C SER A 336 18.75 -34.41 6.14
N ASN A 337 18.85 -33.35 5.37
CA ASN A 337 19.74 -33.24 4.22
C ASN A 337 20.35 -31.85 4.07
N ILE A 338 21.67 -31.77 3.95
CA ILE A 338 22.36 -30.56 3.59
C ILE A 338 22.30 -30.46 2.07
N TYR A 339 21.53 -29.50 1.55
CA TYR A 339 21.30 -29.35 0.11
C TYR A 339 22.02 -28.12 -0.50
N TYR A 340 22.60 -27.26 0.35
CA TYR A 340 23.51 -26.20 -0.03
C TYR A 340 24.69 -26.14 0.91
N TYR A 341 25.89 -25.94 0.35
CA TYR A 341 27.12 -25.73 1.11
C TYR A 341 28.10 -24.90 0.28
N GLY A 342 28.57 -23.79 0.83
CA GLY A 342 29.53 -22.89 0.15
C GLY A 342 29.77 -21.60 0.91
N ALA A 343 30.93 -20.96 0.66
CA ALA A 343 31.27 -19.65 1.20
C ALA A 343 31.17 -19.49 2.74
N GLY A 344 31.30 -20.57 3.51
CA GLY A 344 31.12 -20.55 4.97
C GLY A 344 29.67 -20.65 5.43
N GLU A 345 28.76 -20.98 4.53
CA GLU A 345 27.33 -21.17 4.80
C GLU A 345 26.85 -22.57 4.41
N ALA A 346 25.76 -22.99 5.01
CA ALA A 346 25.07 -24.21 4.66
C ALA A 346 23.55 -24.04 4.83
N ALA A 347 22.79 -24.70 3.95
CA ALA A 347 21.36 -24.88 4.18
C ALA A 347 21.05 -26.36 4.39
N ILE A 348 20.36 -26.67 5.48
CA ILE A 348 19.92 -28.00 5.81
C ILE A 348 18.41 -28.07 5.86
N TYR A 349 17.83 -29.04 5.15
CA TYR A 349 16.42 -29.34 5.17
C TYR A 349 16.16 -30.46 6.22
N ILE A 350 15.11 -30.23 7.03
CA ILE A 350 14.68 -31.17 8.06
C ILE A 350 13.18 -31.42 7.90
N GLU A 351 12.80 -32.70 7.79
CA GLU A 351 11.39 -33.09 8.00
C GLU A 351 11.21 -33.43 9.48
N SER A 352 10.21 -32.82 10.11
CA SER A 352 9.87 -33.14 11.51
C SER A 352 8.42 -33.53 11.67
N LYS A 353 8.12 -34.27 12.72
CA LYS A 353 6.78 -34.53 13.21
C LYS A 353 6.62 -33.80 14.52
N ASP A 354 5.71 -32.84 14.50
CA ASP A 354 5.51 -31.93 15.62
C ASP A 354 4.15 -32.22 16.26
N LYS A 355 4.13 -32.37 17.57
CA LYS A 355 2.96 -32.76 18.35
C LYS A 355 2.72 -31.77 19.46
N GLU A 356 1.64 -31.02 19.39
CA GLU A 356 1.18 -30.21 20.52
C GLU A 356 0.43 -31.10 21.52
N ALA A 357 0.72 -30.94 22.82
CA ALA A 357 0.18 -31.80 23.88
C ALA A 357 -1.36 -31.72 24.01
N SER A 358 -1.94 -30.55 23.66
CA SER A 358 -3.39 -30.30 23.69
C SER A 358 -4.15 -30.87 22.49
N GLU A 359 -3.44 -31.24 21.40
CA GLU A 359 -4.05 -31.67 20.15
C GLU A 359 -3.98 -33.18 19.97
N ALA A 360 -4.92 -33.74 19.20
CA ALA A 360 -4.91 -35.15 18.85
C ALA A 360 -3.99 -35.48 17.68
N GLU A 361 -3.81 -34.54 16.77
CA GLU A 361 -3.10 -34.71 15.52
C GLU A 361 -1.61 -34.42 15.67
N THR A 362 -0.80 -35.00 14.78
CA THR A 362 0.64 -34.72 14.62
C THR A 362 0.82 -34.03 13.28
N TYR A 363 1.56 -32.93 13.26
CA TYR A 363 1.83 -32.17 12.04
C TYR A 363 3.17 -32.60 11.46
N GLU A 364 3.20 -32.89 10.16
CA GLU A 364 4.44 -33.13 9.44
C GLU A 364 4.87 -31.81 8.77
N GLN A 365 6.09 -31.35 9.05
CA GLN A 365 6.62 -30.10 8.55
C GLN A 365 7.97 -30.30 7.88
N GLY A 366 8.23 -29.49 6.83
CA GLY A 366 9.53 -29.30 6.26
C GLY A 366 10.12 -27.97 6.73
N ASN A 367 11.31 -27.98 7.27
CA ASN A 367 12.01 -26.79 7.73
C ASN A 367 13.38 -26.66 7.07
N ILE A 368 13.76 -25.46 6.71
CA ILE A 368 15.10 -25.11 6.25
C ILE A 368 15.78 -24.33 7.36
N PHE A 369 17.00 -24.71 7.68
CA PHE A 369 17.88 -23.95 8.54
C PHE A 369 19.06 -23.45 7.72
N ILE A 370 19.32 -22.17 7.77
CA ILE A 370 20.51 -21.54 7.23
C ILE A 370 21.50 -21.43 8.37
N LEU A 371 22.72 -21.90 8.15
CA LEU A 371 23.78 -21.83 9.14
C LEU A 371 25.01 -21.15 8.54
N SER A 372 25.70 -20.38 9.37
CA SER A 372 27.02 -19.84 9.05
C SER A 372 28.11 -20.43 9.95
N LYS A 373 29.32 -20.41 9.41
CA LYS A 373 30.51 -20.87 10.12
C LYS A 373 31.22 -19.67 10.75
N ALA A 374 31.24 -19.62 12.07
CA ALA A 374 31.97 -18.61 12.81
C ALA A 374 33.50 -18.79 12.69
N ASP A 375 34.28 -17.75 13.00
CA ASP A 375 35.74 -17.74 12.94
C ASP A 375 36.40 -18.85 13.81
N ASN A 376 35.74 -19.24 14.88
CA ASN A 376 36.18 -20.36 15.74
C ASN A 376 35.88 -21.73 15.17
N GLY A 377 35.28 -21.81 13.98
CA GLY A 377 34.89 -23.02 13.27
C GLY A 377 33.57 -23.66 13.71
N SER A 378 32.84 -23.07 14.67
CA SER A 378 31.49 -23.50 15.03
C SER A 378 30.47 -23.11 13.97
N TRP A 379 29.43 -23.93 13.82
CA TRP A 379 28.29 -23.62 12.97
C TRP A 379 27.10 -23.16 13.84
N THR A 380 26.47 -22.06 13.49
CA THR A 380 25.32 -21.49 14.20
C THR A 380 24.17 -21.19 13.22
N ILE A 381 22.94 -21.28 13.69
CA ILE A 381 21.74 -21.03 12.90
C ILE A 381 21.55 -19.52 12.75
N ASP A 382 21.52 -19.06 11.51
CA ASP A 382 21.26 -17.66 11.17
C ASP A 382 19.77 -17.41 10.96
N ASP A 383 19.09 -18.33 10.25
CA ASP A 383 17.70 -18.16 9.87
C ASP A 383 17.00 -19.51 9.71
N THR A 384 15.65 -19.47 9.76
CA THR A 384 14.80 -20.65 9.60
C THR A 384 13.60 -20.32 8.72
N TYR A 385 13.28 -21.24 7.80
CA TYR A 385 12.12 -21.12 6.92
C TYR A 385 11.27 -22.39 7.03
N ASN A 386 9.95 -22.21 7.10
CA ASN A 386 9.02 -23.31 6.93
C ASN A 386 8.75 -23.55 5.45
N VAL A 387 8.76 -24.78 5.03
CA VAL A 387 8.44 -25.21 3.66
C VAL A 387 7.08 -25.88 3.69
N SER A 388 6.08 -25.15 3.23
CA SER A 388 4.72 -25.69 3.12
C SER A 388 4.58 -26.50 1.84
N TYR A 389 4.84 -27.79 1.90
CA TYR A 389 4.26 -28.72 0.92
C TYR A 389 3.42 -29.77 1.66
N GLU A 390 2.34 -30.18 0.98
CA GLU A 390 1.61 -31.36 1.44
C GLU A 390 2.60 -32.53 1.42
N LEU A 391 3.08 -32.93 2.60
CA LEU A 391 3.76 -34.18 2.73
C LEU A 391 2.73 -35.25 2.36
N SER A 392 2.88 -35.85 1.17
CA SER A 392 1.96 -36.88 0.67
C SER A 392 1.80 -37.95 1.73
N LYS A 393 0.54 -38.16 2.15
CA LYS A 393 0.11 -39.23 3.05
C LYS A 393 0.50 -40.63 2.52
#